data_039f7ca072fc84dff0e8a2346c19306f
#
_entry.id   039f7ca072fc84dff0e8a2346c19306f
#
_cell.length_a   1.000
_cell.length_b   1.000
_cell.length_c   1.000
_cell.angle_alpha   90.00
_cell.angle_beta   90.00
_cell.angle_gamma   90.00
#
_symmetry.space_group_name_H-M   'P 1'
#
loop_
_entity.id
_entity.type
_entity.pdbx_description
1 polymer ?
#
loop_
_entity_poly.entity_id
_entity_poly.type
_entity_poly.pdbx_seq_one_letter_code
_entity_poly.pdbx_strand_id
1 'polypeptide(L)'
;MNEKVEVCVDAGRWLGTLDHTWNYIGYDECNYTHSPGGMALIEKFGKLERPYYMRAHHMLCTGIMHGFYKWGSTNVYTEDEEGNPVYYYGCIDEMMDIWLRNNCKPFFEIGFMPKDLADPRMADDPARGYTMDSYRRTGWAMPPKDYERWYELIVQLMTHLKERYGEAELATWYFELWNEPDISYWRGTPEEYYKLYDYTEAAIHAVMPSARFGGPATTGNENPEKGGALFLKNFLQHVKNGVNYYNGNQGTRIDFTSFHTKGGLYNMNLLAKKQVPSVKRLLNNAKTQATVIQNAGYGGLECVMSETDPDGWAAGGRFDNFNLNFRNTEYYASFVASGYKNLYDLAQQMGMDLRPLAWAFMFEGERCFEGTRTFSTQGIDKPVFNLFKLYAKLGRQRIALDSSRDLDPLMFADYNGTAEGPEIDGWATIGADDSVQVLLYCHHDDWDVQETFDVSLKLAGLPEGVMQVRHYRIDGGHSNAYAEWQRQGMPNYPNEGQYAAIKARDGLELLTEPETVELSKSGAELHFSMPTHAVSLLLFEKV
;
A
#
# COMPACT_ATOMS: atom_id res chain seq x y z
N MET A 1 -27.22 3.29 27.24
CA MET A 1 -26.11 4.23 27.41
C MET A 1 -24.95 3.61 26.67
N ASN A 2 -24.31 4.39 25.79
CA ASN A 2 -23.12 3.92 25.10
C ASN A 2 -22.00 3.64 26.13
N GLU A 3 -21.10 2.75 25.78
CA GLU A 3 -19.88 2.51 26.57
C GLU A 3 -19.00 3.76 26.53
N LYS A 4 -18.43 4.13 27.66
CA LYS A 4 -17.49 5.27 27.74
C LYS A 4 -16.08 4.80 27.44
N VAL A 5 -15.38 5.57 26.62
CA VAL A 5 -13.98 5.36 26.26
C VAL A 5 -13.19 6.61 26.63
N GLU A 6 -12.15 6.41 27.41
CA GLU A 6 -11.21 7.48 27.76
C GLU A 6 -10.03 7.47 26.79
N VAL A 7 -9.76 8.64 26.20
CA VAL A 7 -8.57 8.89 25.38
C VAL A 7 -7.82 10.06 26.01
N CYS A 8 -6.56 9.85 26.38
CA CYS A 8 -5.72 10.85 26.99
C CYS A 8 -4.59 11.23 26.05
N VAL A 9 -4.48 12.51 25.68
CA VAL A 9 -3.39 13.09 24.89
C VAL A 9 -2.57 13.98 25.79
N ASP A 10 -1.26 13.73 25.87
CA ASP A 10 -0.31 14.54 26.64
C ASP A 10 0.74 15.16 25.68
N ALA A 11 0.55 16.44 25.37
CA ALA A 11 1.46 17.20 24.52
C ALA A 11 2.82 17.46 25.18
N GLY A 12 2.93 17.30 26.50
CA GLY A 12 4.21 17.35 27.24
C GLY A 12 5.05 16.08 27.13
N ARG A 13 4.44 14.96 26.71
CA ARG A 13 5.12 13.66 26.54
C ARG A 13 5.42 13.39 25.06
N TRP A 14 6.58 13.88 24.62
CA TRP A 14 7.05 13.66 23.26
C TRP A 14 7.57 12.24 23.05
N LEU A 15 7.13 11.59 21.97
CA LEU A 15 7.47 10.20 21.62
C LEU A 15 8.43 10.08 20.43
N GLY A 16 8.89 11.18 19.88
CA GLY A 16 9.78 11.21 18.72
C GLY A 16 9.10 11.75 17.47
N THR A 17 9.71 11.49 16.34
CA THR A 17 9.16 11.88 15.03
C THR A 17 8.16 10.82 14.57
N LEU A 18 6.97 11.24 14.16
CA LEU A 18 6.08 10.39 13.38
C LEU A 18 6.56 10.42 11.93
N ASP A 19 7.17 9.33 11.50
CA ASP A 19 7.44 9.14 10.08
C ASP A 19 6.14 8.74 9.38
N HIS A 20 5.79 9.50 8.33
CA HIS A 20 4.58 9.23 7.55
C HIS A 20 4.85 8.05 6.62
N THR A 21 4.83 6.83 7.17
CA THR A 21 5.20 5.59 6.47
C THR A 21 4.18 5.15 5.44
N TRP A 22 3.03 5.80 5.35
CA TRP A 22 1.89 5.45 4.47
C TRP A 22 1.94 6.07 3.07
N ASN A 23 3.04 6.69 2.68
CA ASN A 23 3.17 7.37 1.39
C ASN A 23 3.63 6.43 0.24
N TYR A 24 3.13 5.20 0.23
CA TYR A 24 3.40 4.19 -0.80
C TYR A 24 2.08 3.65 -1.35
N ILE A 25 1.94 3.68 -2.69
CA ILE A 25 0.75 3.23 -3.41
C ILE A 25 1.17 2.35 -4.57
N GLY A 26 0.44 1.28 -4.82
CA GLY A 26 0.67 0.41 -5.97
C GLY A 26 -0.61 0.07 -6.72
N TYR A 27 -0.45 -0.45 -7.94
CA TYR A 27 -1.53 -0.95 -8.78
C TYR A 27 -1.02 -2.00 -9.79
N ASP A 28 -1.90 -2.88 -10.26
CA ASP A 28 -1.50 -4.05 -11.05
C ASP A 28 -0.92 -3.66 -12.41
N GLU A 29 -1.66 -2.93 -13.21
CA GLU A 29 -1.33 -2.73 -14.62
C GLU A 29 -0.67 -1.37 -14.82
N CYS A 30 0.59 -1.39 -15.24
CA CYS A 30 1.38 -0.17 -15.48
C CYS A 30 0.71 0.81 -16.47
N ASN A 31 -0.07 0.30 -17.43
CA ASN A 31 -0.78 1.11 -18.41
C ASN A 31 -1.90 1.97 -17.80
N TYR A 32 -2.39 1.70 -16.61
CA TYR A 32 -3.35 2.60 -15.95
C TYR A 32 -2.75 3.96 -15.63
N THR A 33 -1.43 4.07 -15.56
CA THR A 33 -0.73 5.36 -15.45
C THR A 33 -1.15 6.34 -16.55
N HIS A 34 -1.41 5.85 -17.76
CA HIS A 34 -1.80 6.69 -18.92
C HIS A 34 -3.30 6.92 -19.03
N SER A 35 -4.11 6.15 -18.31
CA SER A 35 -5.56 6.30 -18.39
C SER A 35 -6.02 7.61 -17.74
N PRO A 36 -7.11 8.22 -18.21
CA PRO A 36 -7.62 9.44 -17.60
C PRO A 36 -7.92 9.31 -16.12
N GLY A 37 -8.51 8.19 -15.69
CA GLY A 37 -8.79 7.91 -14.28
C GLY A 37 -7.53 7.66 -13.47
N GLY A 38 -6.55 6.95 -14.02
CA GLY A 38 -5.25 6.72 -13.39
C GLY A 38 -4.48 8.02 -13.20
N MET A 39 -4.35 8.83 -14.24
CA MET A 39 -3.71 10.15 -14.15
C MET A 39 -4.40 11.04 -13.11
N ALA A 40 -5.73 11.06 -13.09
CA ALA A 40 -6.49 11.87 -12.12
C ALA A 40 -6.26 11.40 -10.68
N LEU A 41 -6.14 10.08 -10.43
CA LEU A 41 -5.85 9.56 -9.09
C LEU A 41 -4.40 9.86 -8.67
N ILE A 42 -3.43 9.70 -9.57
CA ILE A 42 -2.02 10.04 -9.32
C ILE A 42 -1.88 11.54 -8.98
N GLU A 43 -2.55 12.42 -9.73
CA GLU A 43 -2.59 13.86 -9.43
C GLU A 43 -3.13 14.15 -8.03
N LYS A 44 -4.15 13.40 -7.58
CA LYS A 44 -4.71 13.56 -6.23
C LYS A 44 -3.71 13.16 -5.15
N PHE A 45 -2.98 12.05 -5.32
CA PHE A 45 -1.91 11.66 -4.40
C PHE A 45 -0.77 12.68 -4.39
N GLY A 46 -0.38 13.20 -5.54
CA GLY A 46 0.67 14.20 -5.65
C GLY A 46 0.37 15.54 -4.98
N LYS A 47 -0.92 15.82 -4.69
CA LYS A 47 -1.36 17.01 -3.93
C LYS A 47 -1.37 16.81 -2.42
N LEU A 48 -1.10 15.60 -1.93
CA LEU A 48 -0.94 15.34 -0.52
C LEU A 48 0.41 15.86 -0.03
N GLU A 49 0.60 15.88 1.29
CA GLU A 49 1.72 16.59 1.97
C GLU A 49 3.12 16.18 1.48
N ARG A 50 3.29 14.95 1.00
CA ARG A 50 4.59 14.38 0.62
C ARG A 50 4.54 13.69 -0.73
N PRO A 51 5.70 13.52 -1.38
CA PRO A 51 5.80 12.61 -2.53
C PRO A 51 5.35 11.21 -2.13
N TYR A 52 4.46 10.63 -2.94
CA TYR A 52 4.06 9.24 -2.85
C TYR A 52 4.92 8.40 -3.77
N TYR A 53 5.36 7.24 -3.29
CA TYR A 53 5.99 6.22 -4.12
C TYR A 53 4.92 5.43 -4.86
N MET A 54 5.13 5.25 -6.18
CA MET A 54 4.23 4.53 -7.07
C MET A 54 4.85 3.23 -7.53
N ARG A 55 4.18 2.11 -7.29
CA ARG A 55 4.58 0.77 -7.71
C ARG A 55 3.56 0.20 -8.69
N ALA A 56 4.01 -0.35 -9.81
CA ALA A 56 3.14 -1.01 -10.77
C ALA A 56 3.79 -2.27 -11.34
N HIS A 57 2.96 -3.26 -11.66
CA HIS A 57 3.43 -4.48 -12.33
C HIS A 57 3.63 -4.28 -13.83
N HIS A 58 4.22 -5.28 -14.48
CA HIS A 58 4.39 -5.37 -15.94
C HIS A 58 5.32 -4.33 -16.55
N MET A 59 6.25 -3.77 -15.77
CA MET A 59 7.15 -2.71 -16.21
C MET A 59 8.10 -3.12 -17.35
N LEU A 60 8.36 -4.42 -17.56
CA LEU A 60 9.24 -4.91 -18.63
C LEU A 60 8.52 -5.84 -19.63
N CYS A 61 7.23 -6.08 -19.47
CA CYS A 61 6.48 -7.03 -20.30
C CYS A 61 6.35 -6.59 -21.75
N THR A 62 6.12 -7.58 -22.61
CA THR A 62 5.71 -7.42 -24.02
C THR A 62 4.20 -7.60 -24.13
N GLY A 63 3.50 -6.68 -24.79
CA GLY A 63 2.06 -6.74 -24.97
C GLY A 63 1.48 -5.47 -25.56
N ILE A 64 0.22 -5.20 -25.26
CA ILE A 64 -0.50 -4.04 -25.79
C ILE A 64 -0.52 -2.94 -24.73
N MET A 65 0.11 -1.81 -25.03
CA MET A 65 0.08 -0.61 -24.22
C MET A 65 -1.20 0.17 -24.51
N HIS A 66 -2.28 -0.13 -23.78
CA HIS A 66 -3.57 0.52 -24.00
C HIS A 66 -4.33 0.71 -22.69
N GLY A 67 -4.82 1.92 -22.43
CA GLY A 67 -5.47 2.31 -21.18
C GLY A 67 -6.75 1.55 -20.81
N PHE A 68 -7.35 0.80 -21.73
CA PHE A 68 -8.58 0.04 -21.47
C PHE A 68 -8.32 -1.41 -21.09
N TYR A 69 -7.15 -1.95 -21.46
CA TYR A 69 -6.88 -3.36 -21.27
C TYR A 69 -6.24 -3.58 -19.91
N LYS A 70 -6.69 -4.59 -19.27
CA LYS A 70 -5.98 -5.26 -18.21
C LYS A 70 -4.68 -5.84 -18.76
N TRP A 71 -3.63 -5.93 -17.96
CA TRP A 71 -2.33 -6.46 -18.37
C TRP A 71 -1.62 -5.60 -19.41
N GLY A 72 -1.33 -4.38 -19.00
CA GLY A 72 -0.48 -3.48 -19.77
C GLY A 72 0.96 -3.96 -19.87
N SER A 73 1.71 -3.29 -20.69
CA SER A 73 3.13 -3.59 -20.90
C SER A 73 3.85 -2.35 -21.41
N THR A 74 5.18 -2.36 -21.37
CA THR A 74 6.01 -1.26 -21.85
C THR A 74 6.72 -1.57 -23.17
N ASN A 75 6.81 -2.86 -23.52
CA ASN A 75 7.56 -3.35 -24.69
C ASN A 75 9.03 -2.86 -24.69
N VAL A 76 9.65 -2.81 -23.51
CA VAL A 76 11.00 -2.26 -23.34
C VAL A 76 12.07 -3.02 -24.11
N TYR A 77 11.84 -4.30 -24.38
CA TYR A 77 12.77 -5.21 -25.03
C TYR A 77 12.09 -6.08 -26.07
N THR A 78 12.73 -6.19 -27.21
CA THR A 78 12.45 -7.20 -28.25
C THR A 78 13.74 -7.60 -28.94
N GLU A 79 13.68 -8.58 -29.84
CA GLU A 79 14.82 -8.99 -30.69
C GLU A 79 14.46 -8.76 -32.16
N ASP A 80 15.45 -8.36 -32.98
CA ASP A 80 15.31 -8.28 -34.44
C ASP A 80 15.34 -9.68 -35.07
N GLU A 81 15.28 -9.74 -36.42
CA GLU A 81 15.29 -10.99 -37.17
C GLU A 81 16.60 -11.78 -37.00
N GLU A 82 17.70 -11.11 -36.69
CA GLU A 82 19.00 -11.68 -36.39
C GLU A 82 19.20 -12.06 -34.93
N GLY A 83 18.22 -11.74 -34.07
CA GLY A 83 18.26 -12.00 -32.62
C GLY A 83 19.05 -10.97 -31.81
N ASN A 84 19.31 -9.77 -32.38
CA ASN A 84 19.94 -8.69 -31.63
C ASN A 84 18.90 -7.94 -30.78
N PRO A 85 19.28 -7.46 -29.57
CA PRO A 85 18.37 -6.71 -28.70
C PRO A 85 17.97 -5.38 -29.30
N VAL A 86 16.67 -5.07 -29.20
CA VAL A 86 16.09 -3.78 -29.57
C VAL A 86 15.37 -3.23 -28.34
N TYR A 87 15.71 -2.01 -27.93
CA TYR A 87 15.17 -1.36 -26.75
C TYR A 87 14.21 -0.22 -27.13
N TYR A 88 13.08 -0.13 -26.39
CA TYR A 88 12.11 0.94 -26.55
C TYR A 88 11.68 1.48 -25.18
N TYR A 89 11.98 2.74 -24.90
CA TYR A 89 11.74 3.33 -23.58
C TYR A 89 10.52 4.27 -23.52
N GLY A 90 9.87 4.55 -24.65
CA GLY A 90 8.83 5.57 -24.71
C GLY A 90 7.69 5.39 -23.72
N CYS A 91 7.24 4.16 -23.49
CA CYS A 91 6.19 3.88 -22.50
C CYS A 91 6.69 4.07 -21.06
N ILE A 92 7.90 3.61 -20.74
CA ILE A 92 8.51 3.82 -19.41
C ILE A 92 8.70 5.32 -19.16
N ASP A 93 9.25 6.03 -20.12
CA ASP A 93 9.46 7.48 -20.02
C ASP A 93 8.17 8.23 -19.72
N GLU A 94 7.10 7.93 -20.46
CA GLU A 94 5.81 8.57 -20.25
C GLU A 94 5.26 8.29 -18.84
N MET A 95 5.36 7.04 -18.34
CA MET A 95 4.92 6.70 -16.99
C MET A 95 5.72 7.42 -15.92
N MET A 96 7.06 7.40 -16.02
CA MET A 96 7.93 8.11 -15.07
C MET A 96 7.67 9.60 -15.10
N ASP A 97 7.51 10.19 -16.29
CA ASP A 97 7.19 11.61 -16.46
C ASP A 97 5.82 11.97 -15.82
N ILE A 98 4.81 11.08 -15.93
CA ILE A 98 3.50 11.27 -15.26
C ILE A 98 3.67 11.26 -13.74
N TRP A 99 4.41 10.29 -13.19
CA TRP A 99 4.61 10.23 -11.74
C TRP A 99 5.38 11.46 -11.23
N LEU A 100 6.53 11.77 -11.85
CA LEU A 100 7.39 12.86 -11.39
C LEU A 100 6.73 14.24 -11.49
N ARG A 101 6.03 14.55 -12.59
CA ARG A 101 5.31 15.83 -12.73
C ARG A 101 4.17 16.00 -11.73
N ASN A 102 3.65 14.90 -11.18
CA ASN A 102 2.63 14.88 -10.15
C ASN A 102 3.21 14.73 -8.73
N ASN A 103 4.49 15.08 -8.51
CA ASN A 103 5.14 14.97 -7.20
C ASN A 103 5.11 13.54 -6.63
N CYS A 104 5.14 12.53 -7.49
CA CYS A 104 5.27 11.13 -7.08
C CYS A 104 6.64 10.59 -7.46
N LYS A 105 7.11 9.56 -6.77
CA LYS A 105 8.41 8.93 -6.98
C LYS A 105 8.23 7.47 -7.44
N PRO A 106 9.07 6.98 -8.36
CA PRO A 106 9.03 5.58 -8.73
C PRO A 106 9.48 4.64 -7.61
N PHE A 107 8.65 3.63 -7.39
CA PHE A 107 9.02 2.37 -6.79
C PHE A 107 9.01 1.35 -7.92
N PHE A 108 10.12 1.26 -8.64
CA PHE A 108 10.20 0.58 -9.92
C PHE A 108 10.32 -0.93 -9.70
N GLU A 109 9.26 -1.67 -10.04
CA GLU A 109 9.29 -3.12 -10.05
C GLU A 109 9.98 -3.62 -11.33
N ILE A 110 11.13 -4.27 -11.18
CA ILE A 110 11.90 -4.86 -12.29
C ILE A 110 11.28 -6.22 -12.63
N GLY A 111 10.35 -6.22 -13.55
CA GLY A 111 9.57 -7.38 -13.98
C GLY A 111 8.40 -6.96 -14.87
N PHE A 112 7.69 -7.88 -15.43
CA PHE A 112 8.02 -9.30 -15.54
C PHE A 112 8.86 -9.55 -16.80
N MET A 113 9.06 -10.83 -17.19
CA MET A 113 9.95 -11.18 -18.28
C MET A 113 9.43 -10.71 -19.65
N PRO A 114 10.23 -9.98 -20.47
CA PRO A 114 9.89 -9.71 -21.86
C PRO A 114 9.75 -11.01 -22.67
N LYS A 115 8.82 -11.01 -23.64
CA LYS A 115 8.50 -12.20 -24.43
C LYS A 115 9.74 -12.84 -25.10
N ASP A 116 10.53 -12.03 -25.81
CA ASP A 116 11.64 -12.55 -26.61
C ASP A 116 12.82 -12.98 -25.73
N LEU A 117 12.86 -12.57 -24.46
CA LEU A 117 13.86 -13.00 -23.49
C LEU A 117 13.39 -14.17 -22.61
N ALA A 118 12.10 -14.49 -22.59
CA ALA A 118 11.54 -15.55 -21.75
C ALA A 118 12.07 -16.94 -22.16
N ASP A 119 12.36 -17.78 -21.15
CA ASP A 119 12.76 -19.17 -21.38
C ASP A 119 11.66 -19.94 -22.16
N PRO A 120 12.01 -20.58 -23.28
CA PRO A 120 11.02 -21.24 -24.15
C PRO A 120 10.49 -22.58 -23.62
N ARG A 121 10.84 -23.02 -22.42
CA ARG A 121 10.36 -24.29 -21.82
C ARG A 121 8.85 -24.48 -21.89
N MET A 122 8.09 -23.40 -22.05
CA MET A 122 6.62 -23.45 -22.15
C MET A 122 6.10 -23.22 -23.56
N ALA A 123 6.98 -23.06 -24.56
CA ALA A 123 6.58 -22.73 -25.93
C ALA A 123 5.77 -23.85 -26.61
N ASP A 124 6.00 -25.11 -26.24
CA ASP A 124 5.32 -26.29 -26.82
C ASP A 124 3.91 -26.52 -26.23
N ASP A 125 3.51 -25.77 -25.23
CA ASP A 125 2.16 -25.83 -24.65
C ASP A 125 1.40 -24.54 -25.00
N PRO A 126 0.47 -24.57 -25.98
CA PRO A 126 -0.30 -23.39 -26.36
C PRO A 126 -1.11 -22.79 -25.20
N ALA A 127 -1.45 -23.60 -24.19
CA ALA A 127 -2.12 -23.14 -22.98
C ALA A 127 -1.15 -22.47 -21.96
N ARG A 128 0.15 -22.51 -22.24
CA ARG A 128 1.23 -22.03 -21.39
C ARG A 128 2.14 -21.01 -22.07
N GLY A 129 1.87 -20.69 -23.33
CA GLY A 129 2.62 -19.70 -24.10
C GLY A 129 2.60 -18.30 -23.47
N TYR A 130 3.32 -17.37 -24.05
CA TYR A 130 3.32 -15.98 -23.61
C TYR A 130 1.97 -15.34 -23.93
N THR A 131 1.15 -15.09 -22.91
CA THR A 131 -0.16 -14.44 -23.00
C THR A 131 -0.28 -13.40 -21.89
N MET A 132 -1.02 -12.33 -22.16
CA MET A 132 -1.23 -11.23 -21.22
C MET A 132 -2.54 -11.39 -20.41
N ASP A 133 -3.31 -12.43 -20.63
CA ASP A 133 -4.66 -12.58 -20.09
C ASP A 133 -4.79 -13.58 -18.92
N SER A 134 -3.67 -14.13 -18.43
CA SER A 134 -3.71 -15.17 -17.41
C SER A 134 -2.56 -15.11 -16.43
N TYR A 135 -2.85 -14.96 -15.16
CA TYR A 135 -1.89 -15.10 -14.05
C TYR A 135 -1.29 -16.51 -13.92
N ARG A 136 -1.86 -17.52 -14.55
CA ARG A 136 -1.47 -18.90 -14.28
C ARG A 136 -0.60 -19.54 -15.35
N ARG A 137 -0.54 -19.01 -16.57
CA ARG A 137 0.00 -19.73 -17.72
C ARG A 137 0.65 -18.78 -18.74
N THR A 138 1.61 -17.98 -18.31
CA THR A 138 2.19 -16.98 -19.19
C THR A 138 3.70 -17.04 -19.22
N GLY A 139 4.28 -16.77 -20.37
CA GLY A 139 5.73 -16.72 -20.55
C GLY A 139 6.39 -15.57 -19.78
N TRP A 140 5.65 -14.53 -19.42
CA TRP A 140 6.21 -13.44 -18.60
C TRP A 140 6.62 -13.88 -17.18
N ALA A 141 6.12 -15.02 -16.69
CA ALA A 141 6.52 -15.59 -15.41
C ALA A 141 7.76 -16.48 -15.50
N MET A 142 8.34 -16.66 -16.69
CA MET A 142 9.51 -17.52 -16.90
C MET A 142 10.82 -16.80 -16.56
N PRO A 143 11.88 -17.55 -16.17
CA PRO A 143 13.22 -17.00 -16.13
C PRO A 143 13.69 -16.55 -17.54
N PRO A 144 14.77 -15.75 -17.61
CA PRO A 144 15.34 -15.41 -18.90
C PRO A 144 15.98 -16.65 -19.57
N LYS A 145 15.84 -16.77 -20.89
CA LYS A 145 16.57 -17.78 -21.69
C LYS A 145 18.09 -17.58 -21.64
N ASP A 146 18.53 -16.35 -21.36
CA ASP A 146 19.91 -15.91 -21.29
C ASP A 146 20.07 -14.82 -20.22
N TYR A 147 20.83 -15.12 -19.16
CA TYR A 147 21.04 -14.18 -18.04
C TYR A 147 22.00 -13.03 -18.39
N GLU A 148 22.93 -13.22 -19.37
CA GLU A 148 23.78 -12.12 -19.85
C GLU A 148 22.93 -11.09 -20.61
N ARG A 149 21.96 -11.55 -21.40
CA ARG A 149 21.00 -10.66 -22.08
C ARG A 149 20.09 -9.93 -21.09
N TRP A 150 19.71 -10.60 -20.01
CA TRP A 150 18.99 -9.93 -18.92
C TRP A 150 19.84 -8.86 -18.26
N TYR A 151 21.10 -9.16 -17.95
CA TYR A 151 22.05 -8.18 -17.44
C TYR A 151 22.18 -6.97 -18.39
N GLU A 152 22.38 -7.20 -19.66
CA GLU A 152 22.46 -6.14 -20.69
C GLU A 152 21.19 -5.28 -20.70
N LEU A 153 19.98 -5.89 -20.66
CA LEU A 153 18.72 -5.16 -20.61
C LEU A 153 18.67 -4.21 -19.40
N ILE A 154 19.05 -4.70 -18.21
CA ILE A 154 19.04 -3.87 -17.01
C ILE A 154 20.09 -2.76 -17.06
N VAL A 155 21.29 -3.05 -17.55
CA VAL A 155 22.33 -2.00 -17.77
C VAL A 155 21.81 -0.91 -18.72
N GLN A 156 21.20 -1.29 -19.85
CA GLN A 156 20.67 -0.33 -20.81
C GLN A 156 19.51 0.49 -20.24
N LEU A 157 18.60 -0.15 -19.51
CA LEU A 157 17.50 0.53 -18.81
C LEU A 157 18.02 1.54 -17.79
N MET A 158 18.93 1.13 -16.92
CA MET A 158 19.50 2.01 -15.89
C MET A 158 20.30 3.16 -16.48
N THR A 159 21.03 2.91 -17.59
CA THR A 159 21.77 3.94 -18.31
C THR A 159 20.80 4.98 -18.89
N HIS A 160 19.74 4.52 -19.56
CA HIS A 160 18.70 5.39 -20.11
C HIS A 160 18.03 6.25 -19.01
N LEU A 161 17.61 5.62 -17.90
CA LEU A 161 16.99 6.34 -16.79
C LEU A 161 17.95 7.38 -16.17
N LYS A 162 19.23 7.01 -16.00
CA LYS A 162 20.26 7.91 -15.48
C LYS A 162 20.52 9.10 -16.40
N GLU A 163 20.61 8.87 -17.69
CA GLU A 163 20.79 9.93 -18.71
C GLU A 163 19.59 10.88 -18.75
N ARG A 164 18.36 10.34 -18.61
CA ARG A 164 17.14 11.13 -18.71
C ARG A 164 16.81 11.91 -17.45
N TYR A 165 16.89 11.29 -16.28
CA TYR A 165 16.42 11.86 -15.02
C TYR A 165 17.55 12.34 -14.11
N GLY A 166 18.77 11.90 -14.33
CA GLY A 166 19.93 12.23 -13.53
C GLY A 166 20.09 11.36 -12.28
N GLU A 167 21.33 11.24 -11.81
CA GLU A 167 21.70 10.38 -10.69
C GLU A 167 21.05 10.80 -9.38
N ALA A 168 20.95 12.13 -9.13
CA ALA A 168 20.34 12.66 -7.91
C ALA A 168 18.84 12.30 -7.79
N GLU A 169 18.12 12.30 -8.89
CA GLU A 169 16.69 11.88 -8.92
C GLU A 169 16.58 10.38 -8.72
N LEU A 170 17.33 9.56 -9.47
CA LEU A 170 17.30 8.11 -9.35
C LEU A 170 17.68 7.61 -7.95
N ALA A 171 18.58 8.30 -7.24
CA ALA A 171 18.94 7.95 -5.87
C ALA A 171 17.76 8.04 -4.88
N THR A 172 16.68 8.71 -5.28
CA THR A 172 15.45 8.77 -4.48
C THR A 172 14.48 7.62 -4.77
N TRP A 173 14.67 6.87 -5.86
CA TRP A 173 13.79 5.78 -6.28
C TRP A 173 14.11 4.48 -5.55
N TYR A 174 13.12 3.56 -5.57
CA TYR A 174 13.34 2.15 -5.24
C TYR A 174 13.36 1.33 -6.52
N PHE A 175 14.18 0.27 -6.52
CA PHE A 175 14.20 -0.76 -7.55
C PHE A 175 13.98 -2.10 -6.87
N GLU A 176 12.84 -2.72 -7.13
CA GLU A 176 12.45 -4.00 -6.53
C GLU A 176 12.45 -5.09 -7.59
N LEU A 177 13.06 -6.24 -7.30
CA LEU A 177 13.03 -7.33 -8.25
C LEU A 177 11.75 -8.14 -8.12
N TRP A 178 10.97 -8.16 -9.21
CA TRP A 178 9.83 -9.05 -9.39
C TRP A 178 8.64 -8.78 -8.48
N ASN A 179 7.64 -9.71 -8.55
CA ASN A 179 6.47 -9.77 -7.68
C ASN A 179 6.14 -11.21 -7.35
N GLU A 180 5.97 -11.52 -6.06
CA GLU A 180 5.51 -12.81 -5.52
C GLU A 180 6.19 -14.03 -6.16
N PRO A 181 7.54 -14.14 -6.13
CA PRO A 181 8.26 -15.23 -6.80
C PRO A 181 8.07 -16.60 -6.12
N ASP A 182 7.41 -16.63 -4.97
CA ASP A 182 7.06 -17.85 -4.23
C ASP A 182 5.77 -18.52 -4.73
N ILE A 183 5.04 -17.88 -5.64
CA ILE A 183 3.83 -18.43 -6.27
C ILE A 183 3.94 -18.49 -7.80
N SER A 184 2.82 -18.65 -8.49
CA SER A 184 2.80 -18.86 -9.95
C SER A 184 3.26 -17.67 -10.80
N TYR A 185 3.59 -16.54 -10.21
CA TYR A 185 4.23 -15.41 -10.90
C TYR A 185 5.70 -15.66 -11.24
N TRP A 186 6.31 -16.67 -10.64
CA TRP A 186 7.61 -17.21 -11.02
C TRP A 186 7.50 -18.70 -11.37
N ARG A 187 8.00 -19.09 -12.53
CA ARG A 187 7.94 -20.45 -13.06
C ARG A 187 9.30 -21.13 -13.12
N GLY A 188 10.35 -20.44 -12.74
CA GLY A 188 11.67 -21.00 -12.49
C GLY A 188 11.77 -21.66 -11.13
N THR A 189 12.94 -22.22 -10.83
CA THR A 189 13.27 -22.68 -9.48
C THR A 189 13.64 -21.49 -8.57
N PRO A 190 13.67 -21.66 -7.24
CA PRO A 190 14.19 -20.63 -6.35
C PRO A 190 15.64 -20.21 -6.70
N GLU A 191 16.49 -21.15 -7.09
CA GLU A 191 17.89 -20.88 -7.48
C GLU A 191 17.98 -20.05 -8.76
N GLU A 192 17.08 -20.28 -9.73
CA GLU A 192 16.97 -19.44 -10.93
C GLU A 192 16.53 -18.00 -10.58
N TYR A 193 15.68 -17.82 -9.56
CA TYR A 193 15.34 -16.50 -9.04
C TYR A 193 16.53 -15.84 -8.33
N TYR A 194 17.28 -16.58 -7.51
CA TYR A 194 18.49 -16.05 -6.85
C TYR A 194 19.52 -15.62 -7.90
N LYS A 195 19.67 -16.40 -8.96
CA LYS A 195 20.52 -16.04 -10.10
C LYS A 195 20.03 -14.75 -10.77
N LEU A 196 18.72 -14.61 -10.99
CA LEU A 196 18.13 -13.40 -11.55
C LEU A 196 18.44 -12.19 -10.66
N TYR A 197 18.32 -12.34 -9.34
CA TYR A 197 18.62 -11.28 -8.38
C TYR A 197 20.09 -10.85 -8.46
N ASP A 198 21.03 -11.79 -8.48
CA ASP A 198 22.47 -11.51 -8.53
C ASP A 198 22.87 -10.76 -9.82
N TYR A 199 22.32 -11.18 -10.96
CA TYR A 199 22.55 -10.50 -12.24
C TYR A 199 21.93 -9.11 -12.29
N THR A 200 20.74 -8.94 -11.71
CA THR A 200 20.05 -7.64 -11.65
C THR A 200 20.78 -6.68 -10.73
N GLU A 201 21.20 -7.13 -9.56
CA GLU A 201 21.98 -6.34 -8.61
C GLU A 201 23.28 -5.83 -9.26
N ALA A 202 24.03 -6.73 -9.88
CA ALA A 202 25.27 -6.39 -10.55
C ALA A 202 25.06 -5.37 -11.69
N ALA A 203 24.00 -5.52 -12.48
CA ALA A 203 23.67 -4.62 -13.58
C ALA A 203 23.30 -3.21 -13.10
N ILE A 204 22.44 -3.12 -12.07
CA ILE A 204 22.02 -1.84 -11.49
C ILE A 204 23.23 -1.08 -10.93
N HIS A 205 24.05 -1.74 -10.12
CA HIS A 205 25.15 -1.08 -9.42
C HIS A 205 26.38 -0.84 -10.32
N ALA A 206 26.48 -1.52 -11.48
CA ALA A 206 27.45 -1.18 -12.51
C ALA A 206 27.19 0.22 -13.11
N VAL A 207 25.91 0.64 -13.23
CA VAL A 207 25.52 1.95 -13.77
C VAL A 207 25.35 2.99 -12.68
N MET A 208 24.78 2.60 -11.55
CA MET A 208 24.41 3.49 -10.46
C MET A 208 24.68 2.86 -9.09
N PRO A 209 25.92 3.00 -8.56
CA PRO A 209 26.32 2.41 -7.27
C PRO A 209 25.49 2.88 -6.07
N SER A 210 24.82 4.04 -6.18
CA SER A 210 23.97 4.64 -5.13
C SER A 210 22.49 4.24 -5.24
N ALA A 211 22.09 3.42 -6.23
CA ALA A 211 20.72 2.96 -6.36
C ALA A 211 20.29 2.10 -5.17
N ARG A 212 19.02 2.21 -4.75
CA ARG A 212 18.42 1.36 -3.73
C ARG A 212 17.75 0.16 -4.42
N PHE A 213 18.36 -1.02 -4.30
CA PHE A 213 17.85 -2.25 -4.89
C PHE A 213 17.53 -3.28 -3.82
N GLY A 214 16.39 -3.97 -3.95
CA GLY A 214 15.92 -4.95 -2.97
C GLY A 214 14.85 -5.89 -3.48
N GLY A 215 14.18 -6.54 -2.54
CA GLY A 215 13.14 -7.53 -2.76
C GLY A 215 13.02 -8.48 -1.56
N PRO A 216 12.44 -9.67 -1.72
CA PRO A 216 11.95 -10.30 -2.96
C PRO A 216 10.45 -10.15 -3.22
N ALA A 217 9.72 -9.27 -2.51
CA ALA A 217 8.28 -9.05 -2.67
C ALA A 217 7.45 -10.35 -2.58
N THR A 218 7.76 -11.22 -1.62
CA THR A 218 7.06 -12.50 -1.43
C THR A 218 5.65 -12.33 -0.89
N THR A 219 4.78 -13.32 -1.12
CA THR A 219 3.49 -13.37 -0.42
C THR A 219 3.70 -13.49 1.10
N GLY A 220 2.69 -13.08 1.88
CA GLY A 220 2.70 -13.28 3.33
C GLY A 220 2.38 -14.71 3.74
N ASN A 221 2.92 -15.15 4.89
CA ASN A 221 2.52 -16.39 5.54
C ASN A 221 2.66 -16.28 7.07
N GLU A 222 1.72 -16.87 7.78
CA GLU A 222 1.72 -16.92 9.26
C GLU A 222 2.69 -17.97 9.82
N ASN A 223 3.26 -18.82 8.95
CA ASN A 223 4.22 -19.86 9.33
C ASN A 223 5.55 -19.61 8.62
N PRO A 224 6.66 -19.38 9.35
CA PRO A 224 7.97 -19.07 8.76
C PRO A 224 8.58 -20.22 7.94
N GLU A 225 8.04 -21.43 8.08
CA GLU A 225 8.51 -22.63 7.35
C GLU A 225 7.61 -22.96 6.14
N LYS A 226 6.77 -22.01 5.68
CA LYS A 226 5.85 -22.22 4.55
C LYS A 226 5.73 -20.99 3.65
N GLY A 227 5.37 -21.24 2.38
CA GLY A 227 5.00 -20.21 1.41
C GLY A 227 6.02 -19.08 1.33
N GLY A 228 5.54 -17.85 1.23
CA GLY A 228 6.38 -16.67 1.09
C GLY A 228 7.39 -16.46 2.21
N ALA A 229 7.04 -16.79 3.45
CA ALA A 229 7.97 -16.67 4.58
C ALA A 229 9.16 -17.62 4.47
N LEU A 230 8.94 -18.86 4.03
CA LEU A 230 10.03 -19.80 3.75
C LEU A 230 10.89 -19.36 2.56
N PHE A 231 10.25 -18.86 1.50
CA PHE A 231 10.98 -18.33 0.35
C PHE A 231 11.87 -17.16 0.76
N LEU A 232 11.31 -16.18 1.49
CA LEU A 232 12.05 -15.04 2.04
C LEU A 232 13.24 -15.48 2.90
N LYS A 233 13.03 -16.44 3.80
CA LYS A 233 14.09 -17.01 4.64
C LYS A 233 15.24 -17.56 3.79
N ASN A 234 14.95 -18.38 2.79
CA ASN A 234 15.93 -19.01 1.93
C ASN A 234 16.62 -17.99 1.01
N PHE A 235 15.89 -17.01 0.49
CA PHE A 235 16.42 -15.90 -0.29
C PHE A 235 17.42 -15.08 0.53
N LEU A 236 17.07 -14.67 1.75
CA LEU A 236 17.98 -13.92 2.61
C LEU A 236 19.21 -14.74 3.03
N GLN A 237 19.07 -16.06 3.14
CA GLN A 237 20.21 -16.96 3.36
C GLN A 237 21.15 -16.98 2.14
N HIS A 238 20.62 -16.98 0.91
CA HIS A 238 21.40 -16.84 -0.32
C HIS A 238 22.11 -15.49 -0.37
N VAL A 239 21.38 -14.39 -0.17
CA VAL A 239 21.92 -13.02 -0.16
C VAL A 239 23.07 -12.88 0.84
N LYS A 240 23.00 -13.54 1.99
CA LYS A 240 24.01 -13.44 3.04
C LYS A 240 25.24 -14.32 2.80
N ASN A 241 25.02 -15.57 2.40
CA ASN A 241 26.05 -16.60 2.44
C ASN A 241 26.14 -17.44 1.15
N GLY A 242 25.21 -17.29 0.23
CA GLY A 242 25.19 -18.01 -1.04
C GLY A 242 26.35 -17.63 -1.94
N VAL A 243 26.62 -18.44 -2.94
CA VAL A 243 27.54 -18.09 -4.01
C VAL A 243 26.80 -17.21 -5.01
N ASN A 244 27.26 -15.98 -5.19
CA ASN A 244 26.71 -15.06 -6.17
C ASN A 244 26.93 -15.62 -7.59
N TYR A 245 25.85 -15.82 -8.32
CA TYR A 245 25.87 -16.46 -9.63
C TYR A 245 26.51 -15.58 -10.73
N TYR A 246 26.58 -14.26 -10.54
CA TYR A 246 27.20 -13.36 -11.49
C TYR A 246 28.73 -13.34 -11.37
N ASN A 247 29.25 -13.22 -10.14
CA ASN A 247 30.69 -12.96 -9.93
C ASN A 247 31.42 -14.05 -9.12
N GLY A 248 30.71 -15.07 -8.62
CA GLY A 248 31.27 -16.18 -7.83
C GLY A 248 31.66 -15.84 -6.39
N ASN A 249 31.44 -14.62 -5.94
CA ASN A 249 31.71 -14.21 -4.56
C ASN A 249 30.67 -14.76 -3.58
N GLN A 250 30.95 -14.64 -2.29
CA GLN A 250 29.97 -14.95 -1.28
C GLN A 250 29.04 -13.77 -1.02
N GLY A 251 27.73 -14.02 -1.07
CA GLY A 251 26.69 -13.04 -0.80
C GLY A 251 26.41 -12.07 -1.94
N THR A 252 25.33 -11.33 -1.80
CA THR A 252 24.86 -10.30 -2.74
C THR A 252 24.38 -9.09 -1.94
N ARG A 253 24.52 -7.89 -2.49
CA ARG A 253 24.03 -6.67 -1.87
C ARG A 253 22.50 -6.65 -1.84
N ILE A 254 21.94 -6.09 -0.77
CA ILE A 254 20.53 -5.76 -0.62
C ILE A 254 20.41 -4.46 0.17
N ASP A 255 19.66 -3.49 -0.34
CA ASP A 255 19.55 -2.16 0.28
C ASP A 255 18.25 -1.98 1.07
N PHE A 256 17.21 -2.74 0.75
CA PHE A 256 15.96 -2.84 1.51
C PHE A 256 15.35 -4.24 1.31
N THR A 257 14.49 -4.64 2.23
CA THR A 257 13.72 -5.89 2.10
C THR A 257 12.28 -5.59 1.77
N SER A 258 11.59 -6.54 1.11
CA SER A 258 10.16 -6.40 0.85
C SER A 258 9.41 -7.72 0.91
N PHE A 259 8.14 -7.63 1.30
CA PHE A 259 7.17 -8.72 1.29
C PHE A 259 5.74 -8.15 1.26
N HIS A 260 4.76 -9.02 1.07
CA HIS A 260 3.34 -8.64 1.12
C HIS A 260 2.68 -9.10 2.41
N THR A 261 1.68 -8.35 2.87
CA THR A 261 0.84 -8.75 3.99
C THR A 261 -0.63 -8.41 3.70
N LYS A 262 -1.50 -9.39 3.88
CA LYS A 262 -2.94 -9.27 3.58
C LYS A 262 -3.75 -9.64 4.82
N GLY A 263 -4.82 -8.88 5.07
CA GLY A 263 -5.77 -9.15 6.15
C GLY A 263 -6.63 -10.40 5.91
N GLY A 264 -6.69 -10.90 4.70
CA GLY A 264 -7.45 -12.11 4.41
C GLY A 264 -7.27 -12.64 2.99
N LEU A 265 -7.59 -13.92 2.83
CA LEU A 265 -7.78 -14.58 1.54
C LEU A 265 -9.18 -15.19 1.55
N TYR A 266 -9.93 -15.00 0.47
CA TYR A 266 -11.26 -15.57 0.37
C TYR A 266 -11.21 -17.05 0.03
N ASN A 267 -11.99 -17.86 0.74
CA ASN A 267 -12.20 -19.24 0.37
C ASN A 267 -13.16 -19.28 -0.83
N MET A 268 -12.66 -19.63 -1.99
CA MET A 268 -13.40 -19.65 -3.27
C MET A 268 -14.62 -20.56 -3.24
N ASN A 269 -14.62 -21.61 -2.43
CA ASN A 269 -15.76 -22.51 -2.26
C ASN A 269 -16.87 -21.93 -1.35
N LEU A 270 -16.59 -20.81 -0.69
CA LEU A 270 -17.47 -20.17 0.30
C LEU A 270 -17.82 -18.72 -0.07
N LEU A 271 -17.68 -18.30 -1.32
CA LEU A 271 -17.96 -16.91 -1.73
C LEU A 271 -19.41 -16.47 -1.46
N ALA A 272 -20.36 -17.41 -1.38
CA ALA A 272 -21.74 -17.12 -0.97
C ALA A 272 -21.90 -16.87 0.54
N LYS A 273 -20.83 -16.97 1.33
CA LYS A 273 -20.82 -16.70 2.77
C LYS A 273 -20.00 -15.46 3.07
N LYS A 274 -20.37 -14.78 4.15
CA LYS A 274 -19.61 -13.66 4.70
C LYS A 274 -18.19 -14.11 5.06
N GLN A 275 -17.21 -13.40 4.58
CA GLN A 275 -15.79 -13.56 4.88
C GLN A 275 -15.20 -12.16 5.07
N VAL A 276 -14.72 -11.87 6.25
CA VAL A 276 -14.20 -10.54 6.62
C VAL A 276 -12.68 -10.53 6.60
N PRO A 277 -12.04 -9.42 6.21
CA PRO A 277 -10.63 -9.18 6.46
C PRO A 277 -10.33 -9.12 7.97
N SER A 278 -9.07 -9.31 8.35
CA SER A 278 -8.64 -9.29 9.74
C SER A 278 -7.35 -8.49 9.92
N VAL A 279 -7.39 -7.46 10.76
CA VAL A 279 -6.22 -6.69 11.19
C VAL A 279 -5.23 -7.61 11.91
N LYS A 280 -5.72 -8.52 12.74
CA LYS A 280 -4.90 -9.53 13.40
C LYS A 280 -4.08 -10.37 12.43
N ARG A 281 -4.70 -10.85 11.35
CA ARG A 281 -4.01 -11.63 10.33
C ARG A 281 -2.96 -10.80 9.61
N LEU A 282 -3.27 -9.54 9.30
CA LEU A 282 -2.33 -8.59 8.74
C LEU A 282 -1.08 -8.46 9.62
N LEU A 283 -1.27 -8.27 10.92
CA LEU A 283 -0.19 -8.13 11.91
C LEU A 283 0.60 -9.42 12.09
N ASN A 284 -0.06 -10.57 12.16
CA ASN A 284 0.61 -11.87 12.31
C ASN A 284 1.52 -12.15 11.10
N ASN A 285 1.04 -11.92 9.89
CA ASN A 285 1.86 -12.04 8.67
C ASN A 285 3.04 -11.07 8.70
N ALA A 286 2.83 -9.81 9.05
CA ALA A 286 3.88 -8.81 9.12
C ALA A 286 4.94 -9.21 10.18
N LYS A 287 4.51 -9.58 11.39
CA LYS A 287 5.38 -10.04 12.48
C LYS A 287 6.22 -11.26 12.09
N THR A 288 5.60 -12.25 11.45
CA THR A 288 6.30 -13.47 11.02
C THR A 288 7.42 -13.15 10.04
N GLN A 289 7.14 -12.34 9.01
CA GLN A 289 8.13 -11.98 7.99
C GLN A 289 9.21 -11.05 8.57
N ALA A 290 8.83 -10.06 9.37
CA ALA A 290 9.76 -9.19 10.08
C ALA A 290 10.72 -10.00 10.98
N THR A 291 10.21 -11.02 11.68
CA THR A 291 11.04 -11.94 12.48
C THR A 291 12.01 -12.75 11.61
N VAL A 292 11.59 -13.20 10.44
CA VAL A 292 12.49 -13.89 9.48
C VAL A 292 13.62 -12.95 9.04
N ILE A 293 13.30 -11.69 8.72
CA ILE A 293 14.29 -10.67 8.32
C ILE A 293 15.27 -10.38 9.46
N GLN A 294 14.80 -10.21 10.70
CA GLN A 294 15.64 -10.00 11.87
C GLN A 294 16.58 -11.18 12.12
N ASN A 295 16.06 -12.40 12.08
CA ASN A 295 16.85 -13.64 12.29
C ASN A 295 17.91 -13.83 11.21
N ALA A 296 17.67 -13.38 9.99
CA ALA A 296 18.67 -13.37 8.92
C ALA A 296 19.76 -12.29 9.13
N GLY A 297 19.53 -11.32 10.03
CA GLY A 297 20.47 -10.24 10.35
C GLY A 297 20.24 -8.95 9.54
N TYR A 298 19.06 -8.81 8.92
CA TYR A 298 18.69 -7.64 8.09
C TYR A 298 17.66 -6.72 8.75
N GLY A 299 17.35 -6.91 10.04
CA GLY A 299 16.37 -6.10 10.77
C GLY A 299 16.68 -4.60 10.87
N GLY A 300 17.92 -4.19 10.56
CA GLY A 300 18.31 -2.77 10.49
C GLY A 300 18.07 -2.10 9.13
N LEU A 301 17.66 -2.86 8.12
CA LEU A 301 17.28 -2.31 6.82
C LEU A 301 15.82 -1.83 6.84
N GLU A 302 15.53 -0.86 5.99
CA GLU A 302 14.15 -0.51 5.66
C GLU A 302 13.44 -1.73 5.05
N CYS A 303 12.21 -1.95 5.47
CA CYS A 303 11.38 -3.03 4.96
C CYS A 303 10.06 -2.46 4.40
N VAL A 304 9.86 -2.58 3.10
CA VAL A 304 8.61 -2.16 2.46
C VAL A 304 7.69 -3.38 2.34
N MET A 305 6.54 -3.30 2.99
CA MET A 305 5.47 -4.25 2.76
C MET A 305 4.76 -3.82 1.47
N SER A 306 5.34 -4.26 0.33
CA SER A 306 5.05 -3.71 -1.02
C SER A 306 3.67 -4.07 -1.57
N GLU A 307 2.86 -4.78 -0.79
CA GLU A 307 1.39 -4.82 -0.86
C GLU A 307 0.83 -5.07 0.54
N THR A 308 0.09 -4.08 1.06
CA THR A 308 -0.49 -4.12 2.41
C THR A 308 -1.98 -3.79 2.32
N ASP A 309 -2.83 -4.82 2.28
CA ASP A 309 -4.25 -4.66 2.00
C ASP A 309 -5.14 -5.45 2.95
N PRO A 310 -6.42 -5.05 3.06
CA PRO A 310 -7.41 -5.84 3.80
C PRO A 310 -7.55 -7.26 3.27
N ASP A 311 -7.41 -7.48 1.97
CA ASP A 311 -7.59 -8.80 1.34
C ASP A 311 -6.66 -9.02 0.14
N GLY A 312 -6.49 -10.29 -0.22
CA GLY A 312 -5.66 -10.73 -1.34
C GLY A 312 -6.41 -10.94 -2.66
N TRP A 313 -7.68 -10.53 -2.78
CA TRP A 313 -8.39 -10.62 -4.04
C TRP A 313 -7.89 -9.53 -5.01
N ALA A 314 -7.33 -9.94 -6.14
CA ALA A 314 -6.75 -9.02 -7.10
C ALA A 314 -7.81 -8.16 -7.81
N ALA A 315 -8.10 -8.45 -9.05
CA ALA A 315 -9.12 -7.75 -9.84
C ALA A 315 -10.53 -8.19 -9.48
N GLY A 316 -11.52 -7.41 -9.89
CA GLY A 316 -12.94 -7.69 -9.68
C GLY A 316 -13.53 -6.94 -8.51
N GLY A 317 -14.85 -6.97 -8.43
CA GLY A 317 -15.62 -6.19 -7.49
C GLY A 317 -16.77 -6.97 -6.86
N ARG A 318 -17.74 -6.23 -6.32
CA ARG A 318 -18.87 -6.79 -5.55
C ARG A 318 -19.77 -7.75 -6.34
N PHE A 319 -19.71 -7.73 -7.67
CA PHE A 319 -20.46 -8.66 -8.51
C PHE A 319 -19.75 -9.99 -8.73
N ASP A 320 -18.42 -10.01 -8.54
CA ASP A 320 -17.62 -11.23 -8.57
C ASP A 320 -17.61 -11.90 -7.18
N ASN A 321 -17.55 -11.09 -6.14
CA ASN A 321 -17.55 -11.50 -4.76
C ASN A 321 -18.20 -10.41 -3.90
N PHE A 322 -19.41 -10.64 -3.37
CA PHE A 322 -20.13 -9.63 -2.59
C PHE A 322 -19.36 -9.15 -1.35
N ASN A 323 -18.46 -9.98 -0.81
CA ASN A 323 -17.61 -9.60 0.32
C ASN A 323 -16.71 -8.40 0.00
N LEU A 324 -16.43 -8.11 -1.28
CA LEU A 324 -15.61 -6.97 -1.69
C LEU A 324 -16.32 -5.61 -1.57
N ASN A 325 -17.62 -5.60 -1.28
CA ASN A 325 -18.36 -4.34 -1.18
C ASN A 325 -17.83 -3.39 -0.09
N PHE A 326 -17.17 -3.91 0.96
CA PHE A 326 -16.56 -3.10 2.01
C PHE A 326 -15.56 -2.07 1.46
N ARG A 327 -14.94 -2.35 0.30
CA ARG A 327 -13.98 -1.44 -0.35
C ARG A 327 -14.58 -0.10 -0.79
N ASN A 328 -15.91 0.01 -0.78
CA ASN A 328 -16.63 1.25 -1.08
C ASN A 328 -16.98 2.05 0.18
N THR A 329 -16.93 1.46 1.36
CA THR A 329 -17.51 1.96 2.60
C THR A 329 -16.45 2.56 3.54
N GLU A 330 -16.90 3.19 4.61
CA GLU A 330 -16.08 3.66 5.73
C GLU A 330 -15.29 2.55 6.43
N TYR A 331 -15.75 1.29 6.32
CA TYR A 331 -15.01 0.13 6.86
C TYR A 331 -13.60 0.06 6.29
N TYR A 332 -13.42 0.30 4.99
CA TYR A 332 -12.08 0.26 4.39
C TYR A 332 -11.16 1.33 5.00
N ALA A 333 -11.68 2.53 5.22
CA ALA A 333 -10.92 3.62 5.86
C ALA A 333 -10.52 3.23 7.30
N SER A 334 -11.45 2.71 8.10
CA SER A 334 -11.16 2.32 9.48
C SER A 334 -10.23 1.11 9.56
N PHE A 335 -10.34 0.14 8.63
CA PHE A 335 -9.41 -1.00 8.54
C PHE A 335 -7.97 -0.52 8.27
N VAL A 336 -7.78 0.36 7.29
CA VAL A 336 -6.46 0.92 6.98
C VAL A 336 -5.93 1.74 8.16
N ALA A 337 -6.79 2.52 8.83
CA ALA A 337 -6.39 3.31 9.99
C ALA A 337 -5.90 2.40 11.15
N SER A 338 -6.66 1.38 11.52
CA SER A 338 -6.27 0.40 12.53
C SER A 338 -5.03 -0.40 12.09
N GLY A 339 -5.06 -0.95 10.88
CA GLY A 339 -3.95 -1.74 10.35
C GLY A 339 -2.62 -0.98 10.33
N TYR A 340 -2.60 0.25 9.83
CA TYR A 340 -1.38 1.04 9.71
C TYR A 340 -0.87 1.55 11.06
N LYS A 341 -1.78 1.94 11.97
CA LYS A 341 -1.40 2.32 13.34
C LYS A 341 -0.76 1.14 14.07
N ASN A 342 -1.41 -0.02 14.03
CA ASN A 342 -0.89 -1.23 14.68
C ASN A 342 0.40 -1.74 14.01
N LEU A 343 0.55 -1.65 12.68
CA LEU A 343 1.82 -1.97 12.00
C LEU A 343 2.95 -1.02 12.40
N TYR A 344 2.64 0.28 12.57
CA TYR A 344 3.62 1.24 13.04
C TYR A 344 4.09 0.91 14.47
N ASP A 345 3.18 0.61 15.38
CA ASP A 345 3.52 0.26 16.75
C ASP A 345 4.25 -1.09 16.84
N LEU A 346 3.85 -2.08 16.03
CA LEU A 346 4.56 -3.35 15.88
C LEU A 346 6.01 -3.11 15.43
N ALA A 347 6.21 -2.25 14.43
CA ALA A 347 7.53 -1.87 13.95
C ALA A 347 8.38 -1.25 15.07
N GLN A 348 7.82 -0.32 15.85
CA GLN A 348 8.49 0.30 16.99
C GLN A 348 8.86 -0.74 18.07
N GLN A 349 7.95 -1.65 18.41
CA GLN A 349 8.18 -2.70 19.40
C GLN A 349 9.25 -3.71 18.93
N MET A 350 9.31 -4.00 17.62
CA MET A 350 10.33 -4.86 17.03
C MET A 350 11.66 -4.14 16.74
N GLY A 351 11.71 -2.82 16.82
CA GLY A 351 12.89 -2.02 16.45
C GLY A 351 13.22 -2.11 14.96
N MET A 352 12.20 -2.15 14.09
CA MET A 352 12.32 -2.22 12.64
C MET A 352 11.67 -1.01 11.96
N ASP A 353 12.06 -0.74 10.72
CA ASP A 353 11.40 0.23 9.85
C ASP A 353 10.49 -0.53 8.86
N LEU A 354 9.20 -0.64 9.20
CA LEU A 354 8.17 -1.30 8.37
C LEU A 354 7.30 -0.25 7.69
N ARG A 355 7.20 -0.29 6.37
CA ARG A 355 6.47 0.69 5.57
C ARG A 355 5.37 0.03 4.74
N PRO A 356 4.09 0.29 5.04
CA PRO A 356 2.99 -0.29 4.29
C PRO A 356 2.77 0.43 2.95
N LEU A 357 2.55 -0.34 1.89
CA LEU A 357 2.15 0.13 0.58
C LEU A 357 0.71 -0.31 0.31
N ALA A 358 -0.20 0.66 0.16
CA ALA A 358 -1.58 0.37 -0.18
C ALA A 358 -1.71 0.02 -1.66
N TRP A 359 -2.39 -1.08 -1.97
CA TRP A 359 -2.62 -1.50 -3.35
C TRP A 359 -3.93 -0.93 -3.85
N ALA A 360 -3.85 0.00 -4.80
CA ALA A 360 -5.01 0.70 -5.37
C ALA A 360 -5.07 0.45 -6.88
N PHE A 361 -6.06 -0.33 -7.30
CA PHE A 361 -6.32 -0.57 -8.72
C PHE A 361 -7.02 0.61 -9.36
N MET A 362 -6.85 0.77 -10.67
CA MET A 362 -7.62 1.68 -11.50
C MET A 362 -8.15 0.93 -12.73
N PHE A 363 -9.46 0.87 -12.87
CA PHE A 363 -10.11 0.26 -14.03
C PHE A 363 -10.95 1.32 -14.75
N GLU A 364 -10.66 1.55 -16.02
CA GLU A 364 -11.46 2.42 -16.85
C GLU A 364 -12.78 1.75 -17.20
N GLY A 365 -13.87 2.54 -17.20
CA GLY A 365 -15.20 2.07 -17.58
C GLY A 365 -15.90 1.18 -16.55
N GLU A 366 -15.36 1.05 -15.34
CA GLU A 366 -16.05 0.31 -14.28
C GLU A 366 -17.36 0.99 -13.86
N ARG A 367 -18.31 0.21 -13.35
CA ARG A 367 -19.54 0.74 -12.78
C ARG A 367 -19.23 1.55 -11.52
N CYS A 368 -20.03 2.58 -11.28
CA CYS A 368 -19.89 3.39 -10.07
C CYS A 368 -19.97 2.50 -8.82
N PHE A 369 -18.99 2.63 -7.93
CA PHE A 369 -18.82 1.78 -6.75
C PHE A 369 -18.86 0.28 -7.07
N GLU A 370 -18.14 -0.13 -8.11
CA GLU A 370 -17.96 -1.54 -8.47
C GLU A 370 -17.37 -2.38 -7.32
N GLY A 371 -16.60 -1.78 -6.44
CA GLY A 371 -15.95 -2.47 -5.32
C GLY A 371 -14.58 -3.03 -5.68
N THR A 372 -13.99 -2.57 -6.77
CA THR A 372 -12.58 -2.81 -7.08
C THR A 372 -11.69 -2.12 -6.04
N ARG A 373 -10.43 -2.54 -5.94
CA ARG A 373 -9.48 -2.05 -4.95
C ARG A 373 -8.87 -0.69 -5.37
N THR A 374 -9.74 0.25 -5.76
CA THR A 374 -9.37 1.61 -6.11
C THR A 374 -9.82 2.61 -5.04
N PHE A 375 -9.13 3.73 -4.94
CA PHE A 375 -9.45 4.79 -3.99
C PHE A 375 -10.45 5.82 -4.54
N SER A 376 -10.74 5.73 -5.83
CA SER A 376 -11.81 6.51 -6.47
C SER A 376 -12.61 5.64 -7.42
N THR A 377 -13.84 6.05 -7.73
CA THR A 377 -14.73 5.41 -8.70
C THR A 377 -15.30 6.46 -9.61
N GLN A 378 -15.10 6.37 -10.92
CA GLN A 378 -15.51 7.38 -11.89
C GLN A 378 -15.12 8.82 -11.48
N GLY A 379 -13.95 9.01 -10.86
CA GLY A 379 -13.46 10.29 -10.36
C GLY A 379 -14.01 10.74 -8.99
N ILE A 380 -14.93 9.99 -8.38
CA ILE A 380 -15.48 10.21 -7.04
C ILE A 380 -14.55 9.54 -6.02
N ASP A 381 -14.12 10.27 -5.00
CA ASP A 381 -13.25 9.74 -3.95
C ASP A 381 -14.06 8.83 -3.00
N LYS A 382 -13.48 7.67 -2.68
CA LYS A 382 -14.01 6.75 -1.68
C LYS A 382 -13.57 7.16 -0.28
N PRO A 383 -14.23 6.69 0.79
CA PRO A 383 -13.85 6.99 2.17
C PRO A 383 -12.38 6.67 2.50
N VAL A 384 -11.81 5.61 1.90
CA VAL A 384 -10.39 5.27 2.09
C VAL A 384 -9.45 6.37 1.59
N PHE A 385 -9.77 7.07 0.48
CA PHE A 385 -8.93 8.19 0.04
C PHE A 385 -9.05 9.38 1.00
N ASN A 386 -10.22 9.59 1.59
CA ASN A 386 -10.40 10.61 2.62
C ASN A 386 -9.54 10.35 3.87
N LEU A 387 -9.29 9.08 4.23
CA LEU A 387 -8.32 8.75 5.28
C LEU A 387 -6.92 9.28 4.94
N PHE A 388 -6.43 9.10 3.71
CA PHE A 388 -5.11 9.60 3.30
C PHE A 388 -5.07 11.15 3.31
N LYS A 389 -6.20 11.82 3.02
CA LYS A 389 -6.31 13.28 3.22
C LYS A 389 -6.24 13.68 4.70
N LEU A 390 -6.77 12.86 5.62
CA LEU A 390 -6.60 13.09 7.07
C LEU A 390 -5.15 12.85 7.49
N TYR A 391 -4.51 11.80 7.01
CA TYR A 391 -3.09 11.53 7.27
C TYR A 391 -2.19 12.69 6.84
N ALA A 392 -2.48 13.31 5.69
CA ALA A 392 -1.73 14.47 5.21
C ALA A 392 -1.82 15.71 6.13
N LYS A 393 -2.76 15.72 7.09
CA LYS A 393 -2.91 16.81 8.08
C LYS A 393 -2.17 16.55 9.38
N LEU A 394 -1.60 15.35 9.58
CA LEU A 394 -0.84 15.03 10.78
C LEU A 394 0.50 15.75 10.76
N GLY A 395 0.91 16.25 11.93
CA GLY A 395 2.24 16.80 12.16
C GLY A 395 3.29 15.69 12.30
N ARG A 396 4.54 16.11 12.45
CA ARG A 396 5.67 15.18 12.59
C ARG A 396 6.13 14.96 14.03
N GLN A 397 5.76 15.83 14.96
CA GLN A 397 6.09 15.62 16.37
C GLN A 397 5.05 14.73 17.01
N ARG A 398 5.37 13.45 17.18
CA ARG A 398 4.49 12.50 17.84
C ARG A 398 4.44 12.76 19.33
N ILE A 399 3.27 12.94 19.88
CA ILE A 399 2.99 13.07 21.30
C ILE A 399 2.18 11.87 21.81
N ALA A 400 2.17 11.69 23.12
CA ALA A 400 1.48 10.54 23.70
C ALA A 400 -0.03 10.60 23.49
N LEU A 401 -0.60 9.47 23.13
CA LEU A 401 -2.00 9.17 23.12
C LEU A 401 -2.18 7.80 23.78
N ASP A 402 -2.97 7.75 24.83
CA ASP A 402 -3.30 6.52 25.54
C ASP A 402 -4.83 6.34 25.49
N SER A 403 -5.30 5.19 25.02
CA SER A 403 -6.72 4.86 24.91
C SER A 403 -7.08 3.70 25.85
N SER A 404 -8.27 3.74 26.43
CA SER A 404 -8.76 2.62 27.24
C SER A 404 -9.23 1.41 26.41
N ARG A 405 -9.17 1.49 25.07
CA ARG A 405 -9.53 0.42 24.14
C ARG A 405 -8.48 0.19 23.03
N ASP A 406 -7.23 0.51 23.33
CA ASP A 406 -6.10 0.16 22.47
C ASP A 406 -5.81 -1.35 22.48
N LEU A 407 -5.10 -1.81 21.48
CA LEU A 407 -4.57 -3.17 21.39
C LEU A 407 -3.04 -3.13 21.42
N ASP A 408 -2.44 -4.10 22.11
CA ASP A 408 -1.00 -4.35 21.94
C ASP A 408 -0.78 -5.17 20.65
N PRO A 409 -0.21 -4.62 19.59
CA PRO A 409 -0.12 -5.29 18.30
C PRO A 409 0.76 -6.54 18.33
N LEU A 410 1.79 -6.58 19.20
CA LEU A 410 2.68 -7.73 19.33
C LEU A 410 1.96 -8.92 19.97
N MET A 411 1.17 -8.65 21.00
CA MET A 411 0.34 -9.67 21.66
C MET A 411 -0.87 -10.05 20.81
N PHE A 412 -1.51 -9.06 20.18
CA PHE A 412 -2.69 -9.29 19.35
C PHE A 412 -2.37 -10.14 18.10
N ALA A 413 -1.19 -9.98 17.50
CA ALA A 413 -0.74 -10.82 16.38
C ALA A 413 -0.71 -12.32 16.73
N ASP A 414 -0.40 -12.69 17.97
CA ASP A 414 -0.30 -14.08 18.43
C ASP A 414 -1.58 -14.61 19.09
N TYR A 415 -2.55 -13.74 19.35
CA TYR A 415 -3.76 -14.12 20.07
C TYR A 415 -4.60 -15.15 19.29
N ASN A 416 -5.04 -16.22 19.95
CA ASN A 416 -5.92 -17.23 19.36
C ASN A 416 -7.39 -16.87 19.63
N GLY A 417 -7.94 -15.88 18.91
CA GLY A 417 -9.32 -15.44 19.09
C GLY A 417 -9.65 -14.23 18.22
N THR A 418 -10.87 -13.74 18.30
CA THR A 418 -11.29 -12.44 17.78
C THR A 418 -11.14 -11.38 18.87
N ALA A 419 -10.96 -10.12 18.51
CA ALA A 419 -11.04 -9.02 19.47
C ALA A 419 -12.40 -9.05 20.19
N GLU A 420 -12.40 -8.75 21.50
CA GLU A 420 -13.62 -8.73 22.32
C GLU A 420 -14.50 -7.48 22.10
N GLY A 421 -14.34 -6.80 20.98
CA GLY A 421 -15.09 -5.61 20.60
C GLY A 421 -14.25 -4.65 19.80
N PRO A 422 -14.83 -3.52 19.35
CA PRO A 422 -14.12 -2.52 18.56
C PRO A 422 -12.92 -1.92 19.32
N GLU A 423 -11.81 -1.78 18.60
CA GLU A 423 -10.64 -1.01 19.01
C GLU A 423 -10.92 0.49 18.79
N ILE A 424 -10.50 1.33 19.72
CA ILE A 424 -10.43 2.78 19.55
C ILE A 424 -9.03 3.22 19.95
N ASP A 425 -8.27 3.69 18.96
CA ASP A 425 -6.90 4.17 19.15
C ASP A 425 -6.55 5.18 18.06
N GLY A 426 -5.30 5.66 18.00
CA GLY A 426 -4.90 6.63 17.00
C GLY A 426 -3.52 7.23 17.19
N TRP A 427 -3.34 8.39 16.58
CA TRP A 427 -2.12 9.20 16.71
C TRP A 427 -2.44 10.61 17.19
N ALA A 428 -1.57 11.16 18.02
CA ALA A 428 -1.56 12.57 18.34
C ALA A 428 -0.22 13.19 17.92
N THR A 429 -0.27 14.38 17.31
CA THR A 429 0.90 15.07 16.78
C THR A 429 0.82 16.57 17.03
N ILE A 430 1.99 17.23 16.96
CA ILE A 430 2.10 18.69 16.91
C ILE A 430 2.66 19.08 15.54
N GLY A 431 1.98 20.01 14.87
CA GLY A 431 2.40 20.62 13.62
C GLY A 431 3.52 21.65 13.79
N ALA A 432 4.13 22.07 12.68
CA ALA A 432 5.16 23.11 12.68
C ALA A 432 4.63 24.50 13.10
N ASP A 433 3.32 24.69 13.06
CA ASP A 433 2.58 25.90 13.45
C ASP A 433 2.04 25.81 14.89
N ASP A 434 2.52 24.86 15.68
CA ASP A 434 2.03 24.55 17.03
C ASP A 434 0.54 24.08 17.09
N SER A 435 -0.06 23.75 15.96
CA SER A 435 -1.38 23.08 15.94
C SER A 435 -1.25 21.67 16.48
N VAL A 436 -2.33 21.16 17.10
CA VAL A 436 -2.37 19.76 17.59
C VAL A 436 -3.36 18.98 16.75
N GLN A 437 -2.93 17.81 16.30
CA GLN A 437 -3.76 16.88 15.54
C GLN A 437 -3.98 15.62 16.38
N VAL A 438 -5.23 15.23 16.54
CA VAL A 438 -5.61 13.97 17.19
C VAL A 438 -6.45 13.16 16.21
N LEU A 439 -5.85 12.14 15.60
CA LEU A 439 -6.54 11.21 14.73
C LEU A 439 -6.91 9.98 15.54
N LEU A 440 -8.20 9.64 15.55
CA LEU A 440 -8.74 8.44 16.20
C LEU A 440 -9.48 7.60 15.19
N TYR A 441 -9.43 6.29 15.35
CA TYR A 441 -10.30 5.36 14.63
C TYR A 441 -11.08 4.48 15.61
N CYS A 442 -12.21 3.97 15.15
CA CYS A 442 -12.96 2.90 15.79
C CYS A 442 -13.14 1.79 14.77
N HIS A 443 -12.55 0.62 15.00
CA HIS A 443 -12.56 -0.49 14.06
C HIS A 443 -12.86 -1.83 14.73
N HIS A 444 -13.59 -2.67 14.02
CA HIS A 444 -13.78 -4.09 14.28
C HIS A 444 -13.71 -4.85 12.95
N ASP A 445 -13.09 -6.05 12.94
CA ASP A 445 -12.95 -6.84 11.71
C ASP A 445 -14.31 -7.23 11.10
N ASP A 446 -15.33 -7.47 11.91
CA ASP A 446 -16.68 -7.74 11.43
C ASP A 446 -17.45 -6.44 11.14
N TRP A 447 -17.76 -6.18 9.86
CA TRP A 447 -18.49 -4.99 9.43
C TRP A 447 -19.96 -4.92 9.87
N ASP A 448 -20.54 -6.02 10.41
CA ASP A 448 -21.89 -6.01 10.97
C ASP A 448 -21.93 -5.58 12.44
N VAL A 449 -20.78 -5.42 13.08
CA VAL A 449 -20.68 -4.84 14.43
C VAL A 449 -20.97 -3.35 14.35
N GLN A 450 -22.07 -2.93 14.95
CA GLN A 450 -22.62 -1.57 14.88
C GLN A 450 -22.78 -0.99 16.30
N GLU A 451 -21.66 -0.83 16.97
CA GLU A 451 -21.62 -0.21 18.29
C GLU A 451 -21.32 1.29 18.18
N THR A 452 -21.65 2.02 19.22
CA THR A 452 -21.33 3.45 19.33
C THR A 452 -20.79 3.73 20.72
N PHE A 453 -19.70 4.46 20.80
CA PHE A 453 -18.99 4.77 22.04
C PHE A 453 -19.10 6.26 22.37
N ASP A 454 -19.16 6.58 23.67
CA ASP A 454 -19.04 7.95 24.16
C ASP A 454 -17.56 8.22 24.50
N VAL A 455 -16.84 8.89 23.59
CA VAL A 455 -15.42 9.19 23.76
C VAL A 455 -15.25 10.46 24.60
N SER A 456 -14.47 10.33 25.69
CA SER A 456 -13.95 11.46 26.46
C SER A 456 -12.48 11.65 26.10
N LEU A 457 -12.20 12.68 25.30
CA LEU A 457 -10.85 13.07 24.89
C LEU A 457 -10.30 14.12 25.86
N LYS A 458 -9.29 13.76 26.63
CA LYS A 458 -8.55 14.65 27.53
C LYS A 458 -7.28 15.11 26.87
N LEU A 459 -7.08 16.42 26.76
CA LEU A 459 -5.91 17.04 26.16
C LEU A 459 -5.15 17.82 27.23
N ALA A 460 -3.91 17.43 27.52
CA ALA A 460 -3.06 18.02 28.54
C ALA A 460 -1.69 18.43 27.97
N GLY A 461 -0.89 19.13 28.77
CA GLY A 461 0.48 19.49 28.43
C GLY A 461 0.62 20.66 27.45
N LEU A 462 -0.46 21.36 27.12
CA LEU A 462 -0.46 22.57 26.28
C LEU A 462 -0.51 23.83 27.15
N PRO A 463 0.02 24.97 26.62
CA PRO A 463 -0.14 26.26 27.28
C PRO A 463 -1.62 26.65 27.42
N GLU A 464 -1.96 27.38 28.50
CA GLU A 464 -3.28 27.97 28.68
C GLU A 464 -3.63 28.90 27.52
N GLY A 465 -4.87 28.89 27.06
CA GLY A 465 -5.33 29.73 25.96
C GLY A 465 -6.62 29.23 25.33
N VAL A 466 -6.99 29.83 24.20
CA VAL A 466 -8.17 29.45 23.43
C VAL A 466 -7.72 28.82 22.12
N MET A 467 -8.27 27.66 21.78
CA MET A 467 -8.03 27.02 20.50
C MET A 467 -9.34 26.84 19.72
N GLN A 468 -9.27 26.99 18.42
CA GLN A 468 -10.34 26.57 17.53
C GLN A 468 -10.17 25.08 17.24
N VAL A 469 -11.25 24.33 17.30
CA VAL A 469 -11.28 22.88 17.01
C VAL A 469 -12.11 22.64 15.75
N ARG A 470 -11.49 21.95 14.77
CA ARG A 470 -12.19 21.39 13.61
C ARG A 470 -12.20 19.88 13.74
N HIS A 471 -13.39 19.30 13.79
CA HIS A 471 -13.57 17.85 13.93
C HIS A 471 -13.99 17.25 12.59
N TYR A 472 -13.03 16.72 11.82
CA TYR A 472 -13.32 15.96 10.61
C TYR A 472 -13.75 14.53 10.95
N ARG A 473 -14.68 13.98 10.16
CA ARG A 473 -15.21 12.64 10.37
C ARG A 473 -15.32 11.87 9.07
N ILE A 474 -14.96 10.56 9.13
CA ILE A 474 -15.32 9.56 8.14
C ILE A 474 -16.16 8.52 8.85
N ASP A 475 -17.40 8.34 8.45
CA ASP A 475 -18.33 7.32 8.94
C ASP A 475 -19.46 7.10 7.91
N GLY A 476 -20.51 6.36 8.27
CA GLY A 476 -21.67 6.15 7.40
C GLY A 476 -22.40 7.41 6.97
N GLY A 477 -22.21 8.54 7.66
CA GLY A 477 -22.89 9.82 7.39
C GLY A 477 -21.97 10.95 6.90
N HIS A 478 -20.65 10.84 7.07
CA HIS A 478 -19.70 11.92 6.78
C HIS A 478 -18.54 11.47 5.91
N SER A 479 -18.06 12.35 5.03
CA SER A 479 -16.95 12.12 4.09
C SER A 479 -17.13 10.82 3.29
N ASN A 480 -18.37 10.52 2.90
CA ASN A 480 -18.78 9.22 2.39
C ASN A 480 -19.75 9.35 1.20
N ALA A 481 -19.19 9.44 0.01
CA ALA A 481 -19.96 9.51 -1.24
C ALA A 481 -20.74 8.21 -1.52
N TYR A 482 -20.31 7.06 -0.98
CA TYR A 482 -21.01 5.78 -1.14
C TYR A 482 -22.40 5.82 -0.50
N ALA A 483 -22.54 6.41 0.67
CA ALA A 483 -23.85 6.57 1.32
C ALA A 483 -24.82 7.41 0.47
N GLU A 484 -24.33 8.48 -0.17
CA GLU A 484 -25.15 9.28 -1.08
C GLU A 484 -25.50 8.48 -2.35
N TRP A 485 -24.57 7.72 -2.91
CA TRP A 485 -24.83 6.85 -4.06
C TRP A 485 -25.91 5.80 -3.75
N GLN A 486 -25.91 5.23 -2.53
CA GLN A 486 -26.98 4.33 -2.07
C GLN A 486 -28.34 5.06 -2.00
N ARG A 487 -28.36 6.29 -1.46
CA ARG A 487 -29.56 7.12 -1.39
C ARG A 487 -30.12 7.47 -2.78
N GLN A 488 -29.26 7.58 -3.80
CA GLN A 488 -29.64 7.80 -5.20
C GLN A 488 -30.12 6.54 -5.93
N GLY A 489 -30.26 5.40 -5.25
CA GLY A 489 -30.71 4.14 -5.82
C GLY A 489 -29.60 3.33 -6.52
N MET A 490 -28.36 3.56 -6.16
CA MET A 490 -27.18 2.80 -6.60
C MET A 490 -26.99 2.77 -8.14
N PRO A 491 -27.00 3.91 -8.84
CA PRO A 491 -26.87 3.93 -10.30
C PRO A 491 -25.46 3.49 -10.71
N ASN A 492 -25.36 2.48 -11.59
CA ASN A 492 -24.08 2.03 -12.15
C ASN A 492 -23.38 3.12 -12.95
N TYR A 493 -24.17 3.95 -13.64
CA TYR A 493 -23.73 5.09 -14.42
C TYR A 493 -24.64 6.27 -14.05
N PRO A 494 -24.28 7.06 -13.03
CA PRO A 494 -25.09 8.20 -12.58
C PRO A 494 -25.33 9.19 -13.72
N ASN A 495 -26.54 9.74 -13.83
CA ASN A 495 -26.75 10.90 -14.67
C ASN A 495 -26.08 12.14 -14.05
N GLU A 496 -26.03 13.26 -14.78
CA GLU A 496 -25.32 14.47 -14.37
C GLU A 496 -25.75 14.99 -12.99
N GLY A 497 -27.05 15.02 -12.70
CA GLY A 497 -27.56 15.46 -11.41
C GLY A 497 -27.21 14.49 -10.26
N GLN A 498 -27.34 13.19 -10.51
CA GLN A 498 -26.94 12.16 -9.56
C GLN A 498 -25.43 12.21 -9.29
N TYR A 499 -24.63 12.33 -10.36
CA TYR A 499 -23.18 12.44 -10.22
C TYR A 499 -22.77 13.66 -9.40
N ALA A 500 -23.35 14.82 -9.67
CA ALA A 500 -23.06 16.05 -8.93
C ALA A 500 -23.39 15.91 -7.44
N ALA A 501 -24.53 15.30 -7.10
CA ALA A 501 -24.93 15.07 -5.72
C ALA A 501 -24.00 14.10 -4.99
N ILE A 502 -23.59 12.99 -5.64
CA ILE A 502 -22.65 12.01 -5.09
C ILE A 502 -21.26 12.66 -4.93
N LYS A 503 -20.80 13.37 -5.96
CA LYS A 503 -19.50 14.04 -5.97
C LYS A 503 -19.38 15.11 -4.87
N ALA A 504 -20.46 15.78 -4.53
CA ALA A 504 -20.49 16.77 -3.45
C ALA A 504 -20.19 16.19 -2.06
N ARG A 505 -20.28 14.86 -1.90
CA ARG A 505 -20.04 14.15 -0.64
C ARG A 505 -18.71 13.37 -0.62
N ASP A 506 -17.83 13.55 -1.62
CA ASP A 506 -16.58 12.80 -1.73
C ASP A 506 -15.37 13.48 -1.03
N GLY A 507 -15.57 14.68 -0.50
CA GLY A 507 -14.57 15.45 0.25
C GLY A 507 -14.56 15.13 1.74
N LEU A 508 -13.63 15.80 2.47
CA LEU A 508 -13.63 15.78 3.93
C LEU A 508 -14.77 16.65 4.47
N GLU A 509 -15.54 16.10 5.39
CA GLU A 509 -16.65 16.78 6.06
C GLU A 509 -16.35 16.90 7.56
N LEU A 510 -16.84 17.99 8.16
CA LEU A 510 -16.80 18.19 9.59
C LEU A 510 -17.97 17.47 10.26
N LEU A 511 -17.74 16.91 11.45
CA LEU A 511 -18.79 16.32 12.28
C LEU A 511 -19.73 17.40 12.81
N THR A 512 -19.16 18.54 13.22
CA THR A 512 -19.86 19.73 13.74
C THR A 512 -19.21 20.99 13.19
N GLU A 513 -19.91 22.12 13.25
CA GLU A 513 -19.27 23.41 13.00
C GLU A 513 -18.06 23.60 13.92
N PRO A 514 -17.01 24.31 13.46
CA PRO A 514 -15.84 24.58 14.28
C PRO A 514 -16.23 25.27 15.59
N GLU A 515 -15.67 24.77 16.69
CA GLU A 515 -15.93 25.29 18.05
C GLU A 515 -14.64 25.81 18.70
N THR A 516 -14.76 26.63 19.71
CA THR A 516 -13.63 27.08 20.53
C THR A 516 -13.57 26.32 21.84
N VAL A 517 -12.38 25.93 22.24
CA VAL A 517 -12.11 25.23 23.50
C VAL A 517 -11.10 26.04 24.31
N GLU A 518 -11.42 26.27 25.58
CA GLU A 518 -10.49 26.91 26.52
C GLU A 518 -9.59 25.89 27.18
N LEU A 519 -8.30 26.06 27.01
CA LEU A 519 -7.25 25.27 27.68
C LEU A 519 -6.91 25.89 29.02
N SER A 520 -7.22 25.18 30.09
CA SER A 520 -6.81 25.52 31.45
C SER A 520 -5.47 24.83 31.80
N LYS A 521 -4.95 25.07 33.00
CA LYS A 521 -3.77 24.34 33.51
C LYS A 521 -3.96 22.83 33.58
N SER A 522 -5.18 22.37 33.74
CA SER A 522 -5.54 20.94 33.72
C SER A 522 -5.79 20.42 32.31
N GLY A 523 -5.64 21.26 31.29
CA GLY A 523 -5.96 20.92 29.91
C GLY A 523 -7.42 21.19 29.55
N ALA A 524 -7.93 20.47 28.55
CA ALA A 524 -9.32 20.48 28.11
C ALA A 524 -9.88 19.05 28.01
N GLU A 525 -11.19 18.92 28.05
CA GLU A 525 -11.91 17.67 27.82
C GLU A 525 -13.02 17.88 26.82
N LEU A 526 -13.04 17.04 25.77
CA LEU A 526 -14.06 17.04 24.74
C LEU A 526 -14.82 15.71 24.78
N HIS A 527 -16.13 15.77 24.51
CA HIS A 527 -16.99 14.61 24.45
C HIS A 527 -17.66 14.50 23.10
N PHE A 528 -17.60 13.35 22.48
CA PHE A 528 -18.27 13.07 21.22
C PHE A 528 -18.59 11.59 21.07
N SER A 529 -19.58 11.33 20.23
CA SER A 529 -19.97 9.95 19.90
C SER A 529 -19.12 9.44 18.74
N MET A 530 -18.67 8.18 18.83
CA MET A 530 -17.88 7.53 17.78
C MET A 530 -18.47 6.15 17.45
N PRO A 531 -19.04 5.95 16.25
CA PRO A 531 -19.55 4.66 15.84
C PRO A 531 -18.40 3.74 15.41
N THR A 532 -18.65 2.42 15.44
CA THR A 532 -17.76 1.43 14.81
C THR A 532 -17.59 1.77 13.33
N HIS A 533 -16.39 1.51 12.79
CA HIS A 533 -15.95 1.84 11.44
C HIS A 533 -15.89 3.35 11.14
N ALA A 534 -15.50 4.12 12.14
CA ALA A 534 -15.30 5.56 11.98
C ALA A 534 -13.82 5.95 12.08
N VAL A 535 -13.49 7.08 11.45
CA VAL A 535 -12.22 7.80 11.66
C VAL A 535 -12.53 9.26 11.95
N SER A 536 -11.89 9.81 12.97
CA SER A 536 -11.98 11.20 13.38
C SER A 536 -10.61 11.86 13.32
N LEU A 537 -10.56 13.11 12.86
CA LEU A 537 -9.40 13.99 13.09
C LEU A 537 -9.88 15.27 13.76
N LEU A 538 -9.39 15.50 14.97
CA LEU A 538 -9.56 16.77 15.67
C LEU A 538 -8.30 17.63 15.43
N LEU A 539 -8.48 18.77 14.81
CA LEU A 539 -7.42 19.75 14.53
C LEU A 539 -7.62 20.94 15.46
N PHE A 540 -6.67 21.15 16.35
CA PHE A 540 -6.64 22.24 17.31
C PHE A 540 -5.69 23.31 16.80
N GLU A 541 -6.19 24.51 16.55
CA GLU A 541 -5.43 25.66 16.03
C GLU A 541 -5.55 26.84 17.00
N LYS A 542 -4.46 27.59 17.22
CA LYS A 542 -4.49 28.80 18.06
C LYS A 542 -5.41 29.84 17.41
N VAL A 543 -6.25 30.51 18.23
CA VAL A 543 -7.13 31.60 17.78
C VAL A 543 -6.36 32.91 17.70
#